data_15c168b570e894df7b29f40f1018b443
#
_entry.id   15c168b570e894df7b29f40f1018b443
#
_cell.length_a   1.000
_cell.length_b   1.000
_cell.length_c   1.000
_cell.angle_alpha   90.00
_cell.angle_beta   90.00
_cell.angle_gamma   90.00
#
_symmetry.space_group_name_H-M   'P 1'
#
loop_
_entity.id
_entity.type
_entity.pdbx_description
1 polymer ?
#
loop_
_entity_poly.entity_id
_entity_poly.type
_entity_poly.pdbx_seq_one_letter_code
_entity_poly.pdbx_strand_id
1 'polypeptide(L)'
;DVRQNLEAINEAIPIEGIDIAEPFLSSRLFATGWDDPQMAGYACWYNLHQLFTWLAKKQWTVLLHTGVTTRRDLLARFLQRSVNHFSPEITAGWHFVMHWSTQASEETREQVWLAQQNVIRNYLPQAKFGLWHRFSPDSAGVSDNTLFSSAILMQADFLACSADANELLDPAQREPAQLSSTENYPVQKIRQIIAALRLRKCSLPVWLLSWNTLTGNTRATNGWFFRGALLMQSLLGLSEQVWLGGFWLNSGLQGEARANNTIDTSSLALQYNHGLPRPVYWVLWLWQRLRGEVLVNDGRVLLMRHHNGYQLLLRNVVVFNPLLSSEEAFIQRFHQQYHLHLKGMRGIWRIKRHLFDQHNGALYPLLEGVGSESGPDEEMWRWIAHKARPTLSLYDERIDDGWQLTESLESNALVLYEFTPLVPLEAETEEIHSPR
;
A
#
# COMPACT_ATOMS: atom_id res chain seq x y z
N ASP A 1 14.22 -11.74 -11.09
CA ASP A 1 13.77 -12.67 -10.06
C ASP A 1 12.85 -11.90 -9.09
N VAL A 2 11.65 -12.42 -8.83
CA VAL A 2 10.65 -11.83 -7.92
C VAL A 2 11.24 -11.57 -6.53
N ARG A 3 12.08 -12.46 -6.03
CA ARG A 3 12.71 -12.34 -4.71
C ARG A 3 13.67 -11.17 -4.64
N GLN A 4 14.48 -10.98 -5.67
CA GLN A 4 15.42 -9.84 -5.74
C GLN A 4 14.66 -8.50 -5.75
N ASN A 5 13.56 -8.42 -6.50
CA ASN A 5 12.73 -7.22 -6.52
C ASN A 5 12.08 -6.95 -5.16
N LEU A 6 11.57 -8.00 -4.50
CA LEU A 6 11.01 -7.88 -3.15
C LEU A 6 12.07 -7.45 -2.12
N GLU A 7 13.27 -7.97 -2.21
CA GLU A 7 14.39 -7.57 -1.34
C GLU A 7 14.77 -6.12 -1.55
N ALA A 8 14.91 -5.68 -2.79
CA ALA A 8 15.21 -4.28 -3.11
C ALA A 8 14.11 -3.32 -2.63
N ILE A 9 12.84 -3.71 -2.74
CA ILE A 9 11.74 -2.91 -2.18
C ILE A 9 11.80 -2.89 -0.65
N ASN A 10 12.03 -4.04 -0.03
CA ASN A 10 12.04 -4.16 1.44
C ASN A 10 13.18 -3.37 2.10
N GLU A 11 14.30 -3.14 1.40
CA GLU A 11 15.37 -2.25 1.89
C GLU A 11 14.89 -0.79 2.04
N ALA A 12 14.02 -0.34 1.14
CA ALA A 12 13.54 1.03 1.10
C ALA A 12 12.16 1.19 1.74
N ILE A 13 11.29 0.21 1.58
CA ILE A 13 9.90 0.19 2.09
C ILE A 13 9.69 -1.16 2.77
N PRO A 14 9.68 -1.21 4.12
CA PRO A 14 9.50 -2.47 4.85
C PRO A 14 8.22 -3.21 4.46
N ILE A 15 8.37 -4.49 4.14
CA ILE A 15 7.27 -5.38 3.79
C ILE A 15 6.96 -6.24 5.02
N GLU A 16 5.70 -6.28 5.44
CA GLU A 16 5.24 -7.05 6.59
C GLU A 16 4.53 -8.36 6.19
N GLY A 17 4.04 -8.43 4.95
CA GLY A 17 3.33 -9.61 4.49
C GLY A 17 3.11 -9.65 2.99
N ILE A 18 2.70 -10.80 2.52
CA ILE A 18 2.38 -11.09 1.12
C ILE A 18 1.02 -11.76 1.02
N ASP A 19 0.29 -11.31 0.02
CA ASP A 19 -1.00 -11.83 -0.38
C ASP A 19 -0.82 -12.81 -1.56
N ILE A 20 -1.31 -14.04 -1.42
CA ILE A 20 -1.18 -15.09 -2.43
C ILE A 20 -2.58 -15.57 -2.85
N ALA A 21 -2.90 -15.35 -4.10
CA ALA A 21 -4.17 -15.75 -4.67
C ALA A 21 -4.36 -17.27 -4.79
N GLU A 22 -5.60 -17.71 -4.78
CA GLU A 22 -6.06 -19.09 -4.79
C GLU A 22 -5.50 -20.04 -5.91
N PRO A 23 -4.99 -19.58 -7.08
CA PRO A 23 -4.60 -20.48 -8.16
C PRO A 23 -3.65 -21.62 -7.79
N PHE A 24 -2.86 -21.50 -6.73
CA PHE A 24 -1.98 -22.58 -6.29
C PHE A 24 -2.70 -23.70 -5.51
N LEU A 25 -3.94 -23.50 -5.08
CA LEU A 25 -4.81 -24.54 -4.53
C LEU A 25 -5.48 -25.40 -5.62
N SER A 26 -5.07 -25.25 -6.87
CA SER A 26 -5.61 -26.02 -7.99
C SER A 26 -5.25 -27.52 -7.88
N SER A 27 -6.04 -28.38 -8.54
CA SER A 27 -5.78 -29.82 -8.61
C SER A 27 -4.41 -30.17 -9.20
N ARG A 28 -3.81 -29.26 -9.98
CA ARG A 28 -2.47 -29.45 -10.57
C ARG A 28 -1.37 -29.63 -9.52
N LEU A 29 -1.51 -29.07 -8.32
CA LEU A 29 -0.56 -29.29 -7.22
C LEU A 29 -0.47 -30.75 -6.77
N PHE A 30 -1.49 -31.55 -7.03
CA PHE A 30 -1.64 -32.93 -6.55
C PHE A 30 -1.55 -33.96 -7.66
N ALA A 31 -1.31 -33.55 -8.89
CA ALA A 31 -1.13 -34.44 -10.01
C ALA A 31 0.18 -35.25 -9.88
N THR A 32 0.17 -36.54 -10.25
CA THR A 32 1.30 -37.47 -10.11
C THR A 32 1.64 -38.14 -11.45
N GLY A 33 2.89 -38.04 -11.92
CA GLY A 33 3.37 -38.72 -13.14
C GLY A 33 4.24 -37.84 -14.04
N TRP A 34 4.87 -38.46 -15.05
CA TRP A 34 5.90 -37.81 -15.86
C TRP A 34 5.42 -37.33 -17.22
N ASP A 35 4.34 -37.89 -17.72
CA ASP A 35 3.98 -37.81 -19.15
C ASP A 35 3.03 -36.68 -19.46
N ASP A 36 2.91 -35.72 -18.57
CA ASP A 36 1.86 -34.83 -18.76
C ASP A 36 1.87 -33.69 -17.73
N PRO A 37 0.86 -32.86 -17.71
CA PRO A 37 0.58 -31.84 -16.71
C PRO A 37 0.98 -32.20 -15.26
N GLN A 38 1.35 -33.40 -15.01
CA GLN A 38 1.77 -34.04 -13.78
C GLN A 38 3.15 -33.57 -13.27
N MET A 39 4.08 -33.29 -14.17
CA MET A 39 5.32 -32.60 -13.84
C MET A 39 5.05 -31.16 -13.40
N ALA A 40 3.99 -30.57 -13.90
CA ALA A 40 3.55 -29.24 -13.45
C ALA A 40 3.18 -29.23 -11.96
N GLY A 41 2.56 -30.31 -11.44
CA GLY A 41 2.25 -30.44 -10.02
C GLY A 41 3.50 -30.47 -9.15
N TYR A 42 4.50 -31.28 -9.52
CA TYR A 42 5.76 -31.34 -8.79
C TYR A 42 6.54 -30.01 -8.85
N ALA A 43 6.63 -29.40 -10.02
CA ALA A 43 7.28 -28.09 -10.19
C ALA A 43 6.56 -27.00 -9.39
N CYS A 44 5.23 -26.99 -9.34
CA CYS A 44 4.47 -26.06 -8.50
C CYS A 44 4.80 -26.24 -7.02
N TRP A 45 4.85 -27.48 -6.51
CA TRP A 45 5.21 -27.73 -5.12
C TRP A 45 6.63 -27.31 -4.80
N TYR A 46 7.59 -27.61 -5.69
CA TYR A 46 8.98 -27.20 -5.50
C TYR A 46 9.10 -25.67 -5.42
N ASN A 47 8.46 -24.96 -6.33
CA ASN A 47 8.49 -23.50 -6.36
C ASN A 47 7.81 -22.90 -5.13
N LEU A 48 6.67 -23.42 -4.70
CA LEU A 48 5.98 -22.99 -3.49
C LEU A 48 6.83 -23.25 -2.24
N HIS A 49 7.47 -24.40 -2.17
CA HIS A 49 8.36 -24.73 -1.08
C HIS A 49 9.52 -23.73 -0.96
N GLN A 50 10.16 -23.42 -2.07
CA GLN A 50 11.23 -22.42 -2.12
C GLN A 50 10.69 -21.03 -1.71
N LEU A 51 9.51 -20.65 -2.18
CA LEU A 51 8.90 -19.38 -1.84
C LEU A 51 8.57 -19.31 -0.34
N PHE A 52 7.86 -20.28 0.22
CA PHE A 52 7.47 -20.27 1.62
C PHE A 52 8.65 -20.33 2.58
N THR A 53 9.68 -21.10 2.24
CA THR A 53 10.92 -21.14 3.02
C THR A 53 11.61 -19.77 3.03
N TRP A 54 11.62 -19.10 1.90
CA TRP A 54 12.21 -17.76 1.79
C TRP A 54 11.37 -16.71 2.55
N LEU A 55 10.05 -16.74 2.43
CA LEU A 55 9.15 -15.84 3.17
C LEU A 55 9.28 -16.02 4.69
N ALA A 56 9.42 -17.25 5.16
CA ALA A 56 9.63 -17.54 6.57
C ALA A 56 10.94 -16.95 7.10
N LYS A 57 12.02 -17.02 6.32
CA LYS A 57 13.30 -16.37 6.68
C LYS A 57 13.19 -14.86 6.79
N LYS A 58 12.26 -14.25 6.05
CA LYS A 58 11.97 -12.81 6.13
C LYS A 58 10.99 -12.47 7.26
N GLN A 59 10.38 -13.47 7.89
CA GLN A 59 9.33 -13.33 8.92
C GLN A 59 8.09 -12.56 8.41
N TRP A 60 7.79 -12.67 7.12
CA TRP A 60 6.63 -12.02 6.52
C TRP A 60 5.38 -12.86 6.71
N THR A 61 4.27 -12.20 7.01
CA THR A 61 2.94 -12.82 7.04
C THR A 61 2.53 -13.25 5.64
N VAL A 62 1.94 -14.44 5.53
CA VAL A 62 1.40 -14.97 4.28
C VAL A 62 -0.10 -15.06 4.39
N LEU A 63 -0.82 -14.35 3.53
CA LEU A 63 -2.27 -14.41 3.43
C LEU A 63 -2.68 -15.25 2.22
N LEU A 64 -3.33 -16.38 2.48
CA LEU A 64 -3.77 -17.35 1.48
C LEU A 64 -5.27 -17.18 1.20
N HIS A 65 -5.64 -16.95 -0.05
CA HIS A 65 -7.02 -16.76 -0.45
C HIS A 65 -7.72 -18.09 -0.75
N THR A 66 -8.94 -18.21 -0.25
CA THR A 66 -9.89 -19.27 -0.59
C THR A 66 -11.20 -18.68 -1.08
N GLY A 67 -12.06 -19.50 -1.63
CA GLY A 67 -13.38 -19.08 -2.09
C GLY A 67 -14.46 -20.14 -1.79
N VAL A 68 -15.70 -19.81 -2.11
CA VAL A 68 -16.83 -20.74 -1.96
C VAL A 68 -16.65 -21.99 -2.83
N THR A 69 -15.92 -21.86 -3.94
CA THR A 69 -15.62 -22.95 -4.87
C THR A 69 -14.38 -23.75 -4.49
N THR A 70 -13.63 -23.33 -3.48
CA THR A 70 -12.43 -24.03 -3.01
C THR A 70 -12.83 -25.39 -2.42
N ARG A 71 -12.37 -26.46 -3.03
CA ARG A 71 -12.69 -27.83 -2.62
C ARG A 71 -12.02 -28.14 -1.27
N ARG A 72 -12.83 -28.59 -0.32
CA ARG A 72 -12.38 -28.96 1.03
C ARG A 72 -11.27 -30.01 1.02
N ASP A 73 -11.38 -31.01 0.15
CA ASP A 73 -10.39 -32.09 0.06
C ASP A 73 -9.03 -31.60 -0.45
N LEU A 74 -9.02 -30.63 -1.39
CA LEU A 74 -7.78 -30.00 -1.87
C LEU A 74 -7.13 -29.12 -0.80
N LEU A 75 -7.93 -28.35 -0.09
CA LEU A 75 -7.44 -27.54 1.02
C LEU A 75 -6.83 -28.43 2.13
N ALA A 76 -7.52 -29.52 2.50
CA ALA A 76 -7.01 -30.46 3.50
C ALA A 76 -5.70 -31.12 3.06
N ARG A 77 -5.59 -31.55 1.79
CA ARG A 77 -4.35 -32.12 1.24
C ARG A 77 -3.21 -31.11 1.21
N PHE A 78 -3.50 -29.86 0.82
CA PHE A 78 -2.52 -28.79 0.81
C PHE A 78 -1.97 -28.57 2.23
N LEU A 79 -2.85 -28.43 3.22
CA LEU A 79 -2.46 -28.19 4.62
C LEU A 79 -1.71 -29.38 5.19
N GLN A 80 -2.21 -30.61 4.99
CA GLN A 80 -1.54 -31.83 5.45
C GLN A 80 -0.12 -31.93 4.90
N ARG A 81 0.05 -31.70 3.59
CA ARG A 81 1.36 -31.74 2.95
C ARG A 81 2.27 -30.61 3.44
N SER A 82 1.72 -29.44 3.64
CA SER A 82 2.46 -28.29 4.15
C SER A 82 2.97 -28.51 5.56
N VAL A 83 2.11 -28.98 6.47
CA VAL A 83 2.49 -29.28 7.86
C VAL A 83 3.51 -30.40 7.96
N ASN A 84 3.42 -31.41 7.09
CA ASN A 84 4.38 -32.51 7.06
C ASN A 84 5.72 -32.10 6.47
N HIS A 85 5.78 -31.02 5.72
CA HIS A 85 6.97 -30.61 4.96
C HIS A 85 7.65 -29.38 5.55
N PHE A 86 6.88 -28.44 6.07
CA PHE A 86 7.40 -27.21 6.66
C PHE A 86 7.46 -27.33 8.19
N SER A 87 8.47 -26.68 8.77
CA SER A 87 8.50 -26.56 10.23
C SER A 87 7.36 -25.64 10.73
N PRO A 88 6.97 -25.78 12.02
CA PRO A 88 5.97 -24.91 12.61
C PRO A 88 6.30 -23.42 12.49
N GLU A 89 7.57 -23.06 12.51
CA GLU A 89 8.03 -21.68 12.37
C GLU A 89 7.68 -21.10 10.99
N ILE A 90 7.74 -21.92 9.93
CA ILE A 90 7.38 -21.50 8.58
C ILE A 90 5.87 -21.25 8.47
N THR A 91 5.06 -22.12 9.06
CA THR A 91 3.60 -22.02 8.95
C THR A 91 2.98 -21.07 9.98
N ALA A 92 3.73 -20.62 10.98
CA ALA A 92 3.24 -19.72 12.02
C ALA A 92 2.73 -18.37 11.49
N GLY A 93 3.33 -17.88 10.40
CA GLY A 93 2.92 -16.64 9.75
C GLY A 93 1.80 -16.80 8.71
N TRP A 94 1.19 -18.00 8.59
CA TRP A 94 0.15 -18.24 7.60
C TRP A 94 -1.22 -17.87 8.14
N HIS A 95 -1.97 -17.11 7.33
CA HIS A 95 -3.37 -16.77 7.57
C HIS A 95 -4.18 -17.03 6.30
N PHE A 96 -5.49 -17.09 6.45
CA PHE A 96 -6.39 -17.42 5.34
C PHE A 96 -7.52 -16.42 5.29
N VAL A 97 -8.02 -16.17 4.07
CA VAL A 97 -9.18 -15.34 3.85
C VAL A 97 -10.09 -15.98 2.81
N MET A 98 -11.37 -16.11 3.13
CA MET A 98 -12.37 -16.61 2.22
C MET A 98 -13.11 -15.48 1.54
N HIS A 99 -13.20 -15.53 0.21
CA HIS A 99 -14.02 -14.60 -0.57
C HIS A 99 -15.50 -14.89 -0.37
N TRP A 100 -16.20 -13.91 0.19
CA TRP A 100 -17.63 -13.99 0.45
C TRP A 100 -18.41 -13.62 -0.82
N SER A 101 -18.71 -14.61 -1.66
CA SER A 101 -19.40 -14.41 -2.93
C SER A 101 -20.91 -14.28 -2.73
N THR A 102 -21.52 -13.25 -3.32
CA THR A 102 -22.97 -13.07 -3.32
C THR A 102 -23.70 -14.00 -4.31
N GLN A 103 -22.98 -14.71 -5.17
CA GLN A 103 -23.56 -15.66 -6.13
C GLN A 103 -24.05 -16.95 -5.51
N ALA A 104 -23.52 -17.34 -4.35
CA ALA A 104 -23.97 -18.51 -3.61
C ALA A 104 -25.03 -18.14 -2.58
N SER A 105 -25.90 -19.11 -2.20
CA SER A 105 -26.84 -18.90 -1.09
C SER A 105 -26.11 -18.68 0.22
N GLU A 106 -26.73 -17.99 1.17
CA GLU A 106 -26.15 -17.75 2.49
C GLU A 106 -25.81 -19.07 3.21
N GLU A 107 -26.73 -20.03 3.18
CA GLU A 107 -26.52 -21.35 3.76
C GLU A 107 -25.30 -22.05 3.16
N THR A 108 -25.14 -22.01 1.84
CA THR A 108 -23.97 -22.59 1.16
C THR A 108 -22.67 -21.90 1.61
N ARG A 109 -22.66 -20.59 1.69
CA ARG A 109 -21.50 -19.82 2.14
C ARG A 109 -21.11 -20.17 3.57
N GLU A 110 -22.08 -20.25 4.48
CA GLU A 110 -21.85 -20.61 5.87
C GLU A 110 -21.32 -22.02 6.04
N GLN A 111 -21.91 -22.99 5.34
CA GLN A 111 -21.45 -24.40 5.34
C GLN A 111 -20.01 -24.51 4.85
N VAL A 112 -19.67 -23.83 3.75
CA VAL A 112 -18.31 -23.83 3.19
C VAL A 112 -17.34 -23.16 4.15
N TRP A 113 -17.73 -22.03 4.74
CA TRP A 113 -16.92 -21.34 5.74
C TRP A 113 -16.55 -22.25 6.91
N LEU A 114 -17.56 -22.85 7.54
CA LEU A 114 -17.36 -23.74 8.69
C LEU A 114 -16.50 -24.94 8.32
N ALA A 115 -16.72 -25.51 7.14
CA ALA A 115 -15.93 -26.64 6.66
C ALA A 115 -14.45 -26.26 6.44
N GLN A 116 -14.18 -25.11 5.86
CA GLN A 116 -12.81 -24.60 5.67
C GLN A 116 -12.16 -24.22 7.00
N GLN A 117 -12.89 -23.53 7.88
CA GLN A 117 -12.40 -23.17 9.20
C GLN A 117 -11.96 -24.40 10.00
N ASN A 118 -12.77 -25.45 9.99
CA ASN A 118 -12.45 -26.70 10.69
C ASN A 118 -11.18 -27.34 10.12
N VAL A 119 -11.06 -27.38 8.80
CA VAL A 119 -9.86 -27.92 8.14
C VAL A 119 -8.62 -27.09 8.51
N ILE A 120 -8.68 -25.77 8.40
CA ILE A 120 -7.56 -24.88 8.70
C ILE A 120 -7.16 -25.04 10.17
N ARG A 121 -8.09 -24.97 11.11
CA ARG A 121 -7.80 -25.06 12.55
C ARG A 121 -7.27 -26.43 12.98
N ASN A 122 -7.65 -27.50 12.30
CA ASN A 122 -7.14 -28.84 12.58
C ASN A 122 -5.64 -28.96 12.25
N TYR A 123 -5.17 -28.31 11.20
CA TYR A 123 -3.77 -28.36 10.78
C TYR A 123 -2.94 -27.19 11.30
N LEU A 124 -3.54 -26.01 11.37
CA LEU A 124 -2.89 -24.74 11.77
C LEU A 124 -3.77 -23.99 12.79
N PRO A 125 -3.78 -24.42 14.05
CA PRO A 125 -4.67 -23.87 15.07
C PRO A 125 -4.42 -22.39 15.37
N GLN A 126 -3.22 -21.86 15.06
CA GLN A 126 -2.84 -20.45 15.26
C GLN A 126 -3.15 -19.57 14.06
N ALA A 127 -3.50 -20.15 12.90
CA ALA A 127 -3.80 -19.37 11.71
C ALA A 127 -5.10 -18.60 11.88
N LYS A 128 -5.08 -17.30 11.53
CA LYS A 128 -6.29 -16.50 11.46
C LYS A 128 -7.05 -16.84 10.19
N PHE A 129 -8.37 -16.85 10.28
CA PHE A 129 -9.26 -17.08 9.15
C PHE A 129 -10.28 -15.95 9.07
N GLY A 130 -10.15 -15.14 8.02
CA GLY A 130 -10.94 -13.95 7.79
C GLY A 130 -11.93 -14.07 6.63
N LEU A 131 -12.81 -13.10 6.55
CA LEU A 131 -13.76 -12.92 5.44
C LEU A 131 -13.28 -11.78 4.56
N TRP A 132 -13.22 -12.00 3.24
CA TRP A 132 -13.08 -10.92 2.27
C TRP A 132 -14.44 -10.63 1.63
N HIS A 133 -14.85 -9.37 1.68
CA HIS A 133 -16.10 -8.93 1.07
C HIS A 133 -15.92 -7.64 0.28
N ARG A 134 -16.56 -7.60 -0.89
CA ARG A 134 -16.65 -6.40 -1.70
C ARG A 134 -17.86 -5.59 -1.24
N PHE A 135 -17.63 -4.63 -0.36
CA PHE A 135 -18.68 -3.69 0.02
C PHE A 135 -18.94 -2.73 -1.13
N SER A 136 -20.21 -2.59 -1.50
CA SER A 136 -20.63 -1.58 -2.47
C SER A 136 -21.07 -0.33 -1.70
N PRO A 137 -20.42 0.83 -1.92
CA PRO A 137 -20.88 2.08 -1.36
C PRO A 137 -22.18 2.50 -2.05
N ASP A 138 -23.17 2.88 -1.27
CA ASP A 138 -24.36 3.56 -1.74
C ASP A 138 -24.46 4.96 -1.12
N SER A 139 -25.46 5.73 -1.52
CA SER A 139 -25.69 7.09 -1.00
C SER A 139 -25.99 7.12 0.51
N ALA A 140 -26.33 5.98 1.11
CA ALA A 140 -26.65 5.81 2.53
C ALA A 140 -25.46 5.24 3.34
N GLY A 141 -24.35 4.89 2.70
CA GLY A 141 -23.18 4.28 3.31
C GLY A 141 -22.92 2.85 2.83
N VAL A 142 -22.10 2.11 3.56
CA VAL A 142 -21.84 0.70 3.24
C VAL A 142 -23.04 -0.14 3.67
N SER A 143 -23.85 -0.56 2.69
CA SER A 143 -25.03 -1.40 2.94
C SER A 143 -24.78 -2.81 2.43
N ASP A 144 -24.22 -3.68 3.26
CA ASP A 144 -24.34 -5.12 3.05
C ASP A 144 -24.96 -5.79 4.27
N ASN A 145 -26.29 -5.72 4.32
CA ASN A 145 -27.05 -6.32 5.41
C ASN A 145 -26.84 -7.84 5.50
N THR A 146 -26.56 -8.49 4.38
CA THR A 146 -26.37 -9.95 4.33
C THR A 146 -25.12 -10.38 5.11
N LEU A 147 -23.98 -9.72 4.87
CA LEU A 147 -22.76 -10.04 5.62
C LEU A 147 -22.89 -9.67 7.09
N PHE A 148 -23.36 -8.46 7.37
CA PHE A 148 -23.46 -7.98 8.75
C PHE A 148 -24.53 -8.67 9.60
N SER A 149 -25.45 -9.42 8.98
CA SER A 149 -26.42 -10.27 9.70
C SER A 149 -25.90 -11.69 9.93
N SER A 150 -24.82 -12.09 9.27
CA SER A 150 -24.31 -13.45 9.35
C SER A 150 -23.69 -13.76 10.70
N ALA A 151 -24.02 -14.94 11.26
CA ALA A 151 -23.38 -15.48 12.45
C ALA A 151 -21.88 -15.77 12.23
N ILE A 152 -21.46 -15.97 10.99
CA ILE A 152 -20.07 -16.22 10.59
C ILE A 152 -19.19 -15.00 10.86
N LEU A 153 -19.72 -13.77 10.70
CA LEU A 153 -18.98 -12.55 11.00
C LEU A 153 -18.43 -12.56 12.44
N MET A 154 -19.19 -13.12 13.38
CA MET A 154 -18.77 -13.22 14.79
C MET A 154 -17.72 -14.31 15.06
N GLN A 155 -17.50 -15.21 14.11
CA GLN A 155 -16.54 -16.29 14.19
C GLN A 155 -15.26 -16.03 13.38
N ALA A 156 -15.27 -15.01 12.52
CA ALA A 156 -14.11 -14.60 11.76
C ALA A 156 -13.08 -13.90 12.66
N ASP A 157 -11.79 -14.04 12.33
CA ASP A 157 -10.71 -13.39 13.06
C ASP A 157 -10.45 -11.96 12.56
N PHE A 158 -10.82 -11.66 11.31
CA PHE A 158 -10.74 -10.33 10.70
C PHE A 158 -11.69 -10.22 9.51
N LEU A 159 -11.96 -8.98 9.10
CA LEU A 159 -12.69 -8.65 7.89
C LEU A 159 -11.74 -8.02 6.88
N ALA A 160 -11.63 -8.60 5.69
CA ALA A 160 -10.83 -8.07 4.61
C ALA A 160 -11.71 -7.41 3.53
N CYS A 161 -11.20 -6.34 2.94
CA CYS A 161 -11.88 -5.63 1.86
C CYS A 161 -10.89 -4.98 0.89
N SER A 162 -11.44 -4.44 -0.18
CA SER A 162 -10.76 -3.53 -1.10
C SER A 162 -11.47 -2.18 -1.13
N ALA A 163 -10.77 -1.14 -1.55
CA ALA A 163 -11.32 0.20 -1.73
C ALA A 163 -10.77 0.84 -3.00
N ASP A 164 -11.41 0.56 -4.12
CA ASP A 164 -11.05 1.11 -5.43
C ASP A 164 -12.02 2.24 -5.79
N ALA A 165 -11.50 3.40 -6.17
CA ALA A 165 -12.32 4.54 -6.57
C ALA A 165 -13.24 4.24 -7.76
N ASN A 166 -12.94 3.21 -8.57
CA ASN A 166 -13.84 2.74 -9.61
C ASN A 166 -15.17 2.17 -9.09
N GLU A 167 -15.26 1.82 -7.83
CA GLU A 167 -16.52 1.37 -7.21
C GLU A 167 -17.59 2.46 -7.18
N LEU A 168 -17.19 3.73 -7.29
CA LEU A 168 -18.08 4.88 -7.38
C LEU A 168 -18.60 5.14 -8.79
N LEU A 169 -18.04 4.48 -9.81
CA LEU A 169 -18.45 4.70 -11.18
C LEU A 169 -19.75 3.96 -11.46
N ASP A 170 -20.77 4.71 -11.89
CA ASP A 170 -21.97 4.13 -12.46
C ASP A 170 -21.71 3.81 -13.94
N PRO A 171 -21.73 2.52 -14.35
CA PRO A 171 -21.51 2.13 -15.75
C PRO A 171 -22.53 2.75 -16.71
N ALA A 172 -23.72 3.14 -16.20
CA ALA A 172 -24.78 3.75 -17.00
C ALA A 172 -24.58 5.24 -17.22
N GLN A 173 -23.77 5.90 -16.38
CA GLN A 173 -23.51 7.33 -16.48
C GLN A 173 -22.11 7.56 -17.06
N ARG A 174 -22.03 8.21 -18.20
CA ARG A 174 -20.75 8.55 -18.88
C ARG A 174 -20.34 10.00 -18.66
N GLU A 175 -20.74 10.61 -17.57
CA GLU A 175 -20.45 12.01 -17.28
C GLU A 175 -18.95 12.25 -16.98
N PRO A 176 -18.37 13.34 -17.49
CA PRO A 176 -16.96 13.68 -17.19
C PRO A 176 -16.65 13.82 -15.69
N ALA A 177 -17.63 14.16 -14.88
CA ALA A 177 -17.48 14.24 -13.42
C ALA A 177 -17.08 12.90 -12.76
N GLN A 178 -17.41 11.78 -13.39
CA GLN A 178 -17.03 10.44 -12.93
C GLN A 178 -15.57 10.09 -13.21
N LEU A 179 -14.88 10.88 -14.00
CA LEU A 179 -13.47 10.70 -14.32
C LEU A 179 -12.53 11.41 -13.34
N SER A 180 -13.08 12.16 -12.39
CA SER A 180 -12.26 12.82 -11.36
C SER A 180 -11.80 11.84 -10.30
N SER A 181 -10.57 11.98 -9.82
CA SER A 181 -10.11 11.27 -8.63
C SER A 181 -10.98 11.66 -7.44
N THR A 182 -11.35 10.68 -6.62
CA THR A 182 -12.12 10.95 -5.41
C THR A 182 -11.19 11.29 -4.26
N GLU A 183 -11.50 12.37 -3.58
CA GLU A 183 -10.78 12.75 -2.38
C GLU A 183 -11.04 11.71 -1.29
N ASN A 184 -9.98 11.03 -0.87
CA ASN A 184 -10.01 10.22 0.34
C ASN A 184 -11.05 9.08 0.37
N TYR A 185 -11.49 8.59 -0.79
CA TYR A 185 -12.49 7.52 -0.88
C TYR A 185 -12.12 6.27 -0.06
N PRO A 186 -10.87 5.74 -0.12
CA PRO A 186 -10.52 4.56 0.67
C PRO A 186 -10.74 4.77 2.16
N VAL A 187 -10.38 5.94 2.69
CA VAL A 187 -10.57 6.28 4.11
C VAL A 187 -12.04 6.36 4.47
N GLN A 188 -12.86 6.97 3.62
CA GLN A 188 -14.31 7.08 3.85
C GLN A 188 -14.96 5.70 3.88
N LYS A 189 -14.64 4.84 2.91
CA LYS A 189 -15.15 3.45 2.87
C LYS A 189 -14.81 2.67 4.13
N ILE A 190 -13.55 2.70 4.55
CA ILE A 190 -13.11 2.00 5.75
C ILE A 190 -13.81 2.51 7.00
N ARG A 191 -13.97 3.83 7.14
CA ARG A 191 -14.74 4.41 8.26
C ARG A 191 -16.19 3.93 8.28
N GLN A 192 -16.82 3.83 7.14
CA GLN A 192 -18.19 3.31 7.02
C GLN A 192 -18.26 1.83 7.44
N ILE A 193 -17.32 1.01 6.99
CA ILE A 193 -17.23 -0.42 7.39
C ILE A 193 -17.05 -0.54 8.90
N ILE A 194 -16.12 0.20 9.49
CA ILE A 194 -15.88 0.18 10.93
C ILE A 194 -17.13 0.66 11.71
N ALA A 195 -17.81 1.70 11.22
CA ALA A 195 -19.04 2.18 11.83
C ALA A 195 -20.15 1.11 11.79
N ALA A 196 -20.31 0.42 10.65
CA ALA A 196 -21.27 -0.66 10.50
C ALA A 196 -20.97 -1.85 11.43
N LEU A 197 -19.71 -2.22 11.62
CA LEU A 197 -19.28 -3.23 12.58
C LEU A 197 -19.63 -2.80 14.02
N ARG A 198 -19.35 -1.56 14.38
CA ARG A 198 -19.63 -1.03 15.73
C ARG A 198 -21.14 -1.03 16.05
N LEU A 199 -21.98 -0.69 15.09
CA LEU A 199 -23.46 -0.78 15.25
C LEU A 199 -23.93 -2.19 15.55
N ARG A 200 -23.21 -3.20 15.09
CA ARG A 200 -23.46 -4.63 15.36
C ARG A 200 -22.73 -5.16 16.60
N LYS A 201 -22.09 -4.28 17.37
CA LYS A 201 -21.25 -4.64 18.52
C LYS A 201 -20.14 -5.63 18.15
N CYS A 202 -19.65 -5.55 16.93
CA CYS A 202 -18.57 -6.38 16.40
C CYS A 202 -17.28 -5.53 16.33
N SER A 203 -16.19 -6.05 16.88
CA SER A 203 -14.88 -5.39 16.95
C SER A 203 -13.82 -6.09 16.10
N LEU A 204 -14.20 -6.65 14.95
CA LEU A 204 -13.25 -7.30 14.06
C LEU A 204 -12.22 -6.31 13.53
N PRO A 205 -10.94 -6.71 13.50
CA PRO A 205 -9.93 -5.97 12.73
C PRO A 205 -10.30 -5.90 11.26
N VAL A 206 -10.09 -4.75 10.64
CA VAL A 206 -10.31 -4.58 9.20
C VAL A 206 -8.96 -4.58 8.48
N TRP A 207 -8.81 -5.42 7.46
CA TRP A 207 -7.64 -5.52 6.61
C TRP A 207 -7.98 -5.01 5.21
N LEU A 208 -7.33 -3.92 4.81
CA LEU A 208 -7.47 -3.36 3.47
C LEU A 208 -6.42 -3.98 2.55
N LEU A 209 -6.84 -4.94 1.71
CA LEU A 209 -5.92 -5.72 0.89
C LEU A 209 -5.50 -5.01 -0.39
N SER A 210 -6.40 -4.20 -0.97
CA SER A 210 -6.10 -3.40 -2.15
C SER A 210 -6.88 -2.10 -2.16
N TRP A 211 -6.28 -1.04 -2.65
CA TRP A 211 -6.94 0.26 -2.75
C TRP A 211 -6.35 1.12 -3.85
N ASN A 212 -7.14 2.08 -4.34
CA ASN A 212 -6.73 3.00 -5.37
C ASN A 212 -7.56 4.29 -5.31
N THR A 213 -6.94 5.40 -5.67
CA THR A 213 -7.57 6.72 -5.75
C THR A 213 -7.90 7.17 -7.18
N LEU A 214 -7.54 6.38 -8.19
CA LEU A 214 -7.79 6.67 -9.60
C LEU A 214 -9.03 5.96 -10.11
N THR A 215 -9.81 6.65 -10.94
CA THR A 215 -11.01 6.13 -11.58
C THR A 215 -10.81 5.86 -13.07
N GLY A 216 -11.46 4.82 -13.59
CA GLY A 216 -11.58 4.55 -15.02
C GLY A 216 -10.27 4.67 -15.80
N ASN A 217 -10.32 5.42 -16.88
CA ASN A 217 -9.19 5.63 -17.79
C ASN A 217 -8.05 6.47 -17.18
N THR A 218 -8.25 7.05 -16.01
CA THR A 218 -7.22 7.85 -15.35
C THR A 218 -6.06 7.03 -14.79
N ARG A 219 -6.15 5.70 -14.84
CA ARG A 219 -5.03 4.79 -14.52
C ARG A 219 -3.77 5.10 -15.34
N ALA A 220 -3.92 5.59 -16.56
CA ALA A 220 -2.79 6.02 -17.40
C ALA A 220 -1.92 7.08 -16.73
N THR A 221 -2.44 7.82 -15.76
CA THR A 221 -1.73 8.84 -15.01
C THR A 221 -0.94 8.30 -13.81
N ASN A 222 -0.86 6.98 -13.65
CA ASN A 222 -0.14 6.37 -12.53
C ASN A 222 1.37 6.69 -12.52
N GLY A 223 1.93 7.07 -13.67
CA GLY A 223 3.31 7.55 -13.78
C GLY A 223 3.49 9.03 -13.38
N TRP A 224 2.43 9.72 -12.99
CA TRP A 224 2.46 11.16 -12.76
C TRP A 224 2.47 11.52 -11.28
N PHE A 225 3.07 12.66 -10.96
CA PHE A 225 3.23 13.18 -9.59
C PHE A 225 1.92 13.59 -8.91
N PHE A 226 0.89 13.99 -9.66
CA PHE A 226 -0.32 14.64 -9.12
C PHE A 226 -1.05 13.81 -8.04
N ARG A 227 -0.77 12.51 -7.96
CA ARG A 227 -1.32 11.63 -6.92
C ARG A 227 -0.58 11.73 -5.59
N GLY A 228 0.60 12.34 -5.54
CA GLY A 228 1.47 12.28 -4.37
C GLY A 228 0.78 12.67 -3.08
N ALA A 229 0.26 13.89 -3.01
CA ALA A 229 -0.42 14.38 -1.82
C ALA A 229 -1.74 13.65 -1.51
N LEU A 230 -2.52 13.27 -2.53
CA LEU A 230 -3.73 12.46 -2.37
C LEU A 230 -3.43 11.08 -1.76
N LEU A 231 -2.41 10.39 -2.27
CA LEU A 231 -1.97 9.11 -1.74
C LEU A 231 -1.48 9.24 -0.30
N MET A 232 -0.67 10.25 -0.03
CA MET A 232 -0.17 10.51 1.33
C MET A 232 -1.31 10.80 2.30
N GLN A 233 -2.30 11.57 1.91
CA GLN A 233 -3.49 11.84 2.70
C GLN A 233 -4.25 10.56 3.03
N SER A 234 -4.45 9.70 2.03
CA SER A 234 -5.09 8.40 2.22
C SER A 234 -4.29 7.49 3.15
N LEU A 235 -2.98 7.39 2.97
CA LEU A 235 -2.09 6.60 3.85
C LEU A 235 -2.16 7.07 5.30
N LEU A 236 -2.08 8.37 5.54
CA LEU A 236 -2.19 8.94 6.89
C LEU A 236 -3.57 8.68 7.52
N GLY A 237 -4.64 8.75 6.72
CA GLY A 237 -5.99 8.49 7.20
C GLY A 237 -6.30 7.00 7.44
N LEU A 238 -5.62 6.09 6.74
CA LEU A 238 -5.83 4.65 6.83
C LEU A 238 -4.94 4.00 7.89
N SER A 239 -3.70 4.47 8.06
CA SER A 239 -2.68 3.83 8.89
C SER A 239 -3.07 3.69 10.37
N GLU A 240 -3.96 4.53 10.85
CA GLU A 240 -4.47 4.50 12.24
C GLU A 240 -5.62 3.50 12.45
N GLN A 241 -6.20 2.97 11.37
CA GLN A 241 -7.48 2.26 11.44
C GLN A 241 -7.42 0.81 10.98
N VAL A 242 -6.52 0.50 10.05
CA VAL A 242 -6.52 -0.80 9.36
C VAL A 242 -5.12 -1.33 9.16
N TRP A 243 -5.01 -2.65 9.01
CA TRP A 243 -3.84 -3.26 8.41
C TRP A 243 -3.84 -2.98 6.90
N LEU A 244 -2.77 -2.35 6.41
CA LEU A 244 -2.65 -1.92 5.03
C LEU A 244 -1.87 -2.94 4.21
N GLY A 245 -2.52 -3.49 3.19
CA GLY A 245 -1.87 -4.14 2.07
C GLY A 245 -1.98 -3.27 0.82
N GLY A 246 -1.80 -3.87 -0.34
CA GLY A 246 -2.52 -3.39 -1.47
C GLY A 246 -1.80 -2.79 -2.63
N PHE A 247 -0.52 -2.98 -2.78
CA PHE A 247 0.15 -2.64 -4.04
C PHE A 247 0.71 -3.87 -4.73
N TRP A 248 0.56 -3.94 -6.04
CA TRP A 248 1.18 -4.94 -6.87
C TRP A 248 2.68 -4.69 -6.96
N LEU A 249 3.45 -5.76 -7.00
CA LEU A 249 4.90 -5.65 -6.92
C LEU A 249 5.50 -4.99 -8.16
N ASN A 250 5.25 -5.55 -9.33
CA ASN A 250 5.67 -4.97 -10.60
C ASN A 250 4.75 -5.39 -11.74
N SER A 251 4.81 -4.67 -12.85
CA SER A 251 3.99 -4.91 -14.04
C SER A 251 4.22 -6.28 -14.66
N GLY A 252 5.45 -6.79 -14.64
CA GLY A 252 5.79 -8.07 -15.25
C GLY A 252 5.14 -9.28 -14.60
N LEU A 253 4.83 -9.21 -13.30
CA LEU A 253 4.17 -10.30 -12.57
C LEU A 253 2.69 -10.45 -12.93
N GLN A 254 2.11 -9.46 -13.56
CA GLN A 254 0.68 -9.42 -13.85
C GLN A 254 0.34 -9.64 -15.32
N GLY A 255 1.30 -10.12 -16.11
CA GLY A 255 1.13 -10.32 -17.54
C GLY A 255 1.02 -9.01 -18.34
N GLU A 256 1.30 -7.87 -17.74
CA GLU A 256 1.38 -6.57 -18.42
C GLU A 256 2.65 -6.46 -19.26
N ALA A 257 3.63 -7.32 -19.03
CA ALA A 257 4.84 -7.45 -19.83
C ALA A 257 4.52 -8.09 -21.19
N ARG A 258 3.77 -7.39 -22.01
CA ARG A 258 3.72 -7.74 -23.44
C ARG A 258 5.04 -7.30 -24.08
N ALA A 259 5.50 -8.11 -25.02
CA ALA A 259 6.80 -8.12 -25.68
C ALA A 259 7.31 -6.81 -26.31
N ASN A 260 6.61 -5.72 -26.15
CA ASN A 260 7.01 -4.43 -26.67
C ASN A 260 7.59 -3.61 -25.51
N ASN A 261 8.77 -3.06 -25.70
CA ASN A 261 9.46 -2.14 -24.79
C ASN A 261 8.67 -0.83 -24.50
N THR A 262 7.37 -0.82 -24.72
CA THR A 262 6.52 0.31 -24.44
C THR A 262 6.31 0.43 -22.93
N ILE A 263 6.50 1.62 -22.42
CA ILE A 263 6.27 1.96 -21.02
C ILE A 263 4.77 2.05 -20.80
N ASP A 264 4.21 1.06 -20.09
CA ASP A 264 2.83 1.14 -19.66
C ASP A 264 2.72 1.96 -18.38
N THR A 265 2.24 3.19 -18.51
CA THR A 265 1.98 4.08 -17.38
C THR A 265 0.68 3.75 -16.65
N SER A 266 -0.15 2.86 -17.20
CA SER A 266 -1.50 2.57 -16.68
C SER A 266 -1.55 1.60 -15.50
N SER A 267 -0.46 0.88 -15.23
CA SER A 267 -0.42 -0.11 -14.16
C SER A 267 -0.45 0.51 -12.78
N LEU A 268 -1.06 -0.21 -11.84
CA LEU A 268 -1.08 0.13 -10.41
C LEU A 268 0.11 -0.48 -9.62
N ALA A 269 1.03 -1.13 -10.31
CA ALA A 269 2.20 -1.74 -9.69
C ALA A 269 3.17 -0.69 -9.09
N LEU A 270 3.98 -1.11 -8.12
CA LEU A 270 5.00 -0.25 -7.51
C LEU A 270 6.17 0.04 -8.46
N GLN A 271 6.47 -0.89 -9.35
CA GLN A 271 7.60 -0.80 -10.25
C GLN A 271 7.21 -1.15 -11.68
N TYR A 272 7.91 -0.56 -12.62
CA TYR A 272 7.94 -1.02 -14.01
C TYR A 272 8.83 -2.27 -14.15
N ASN A 273 8.81 -2.85 -15.33
CA ASN A 273 9.84 -3.80 -15.73
C ASN A 273 11.23 -3.21 -15.45
N HIS A 274 12.20 -4.05 -15.20
CA HIS A 274 13.56 -3.66 -14.80
C HIS A 274 13.69 -2.97 -13.44
N GLY A 275 12.64 -3.02 -12.59
CA GLY A 275 12.71 -2.49 -11.23
C GLY A 275 12.69 -0.98 -11.10
N LEU A 276 12.27 -0.25 -12.15
CA LEU A 276 12.14 1.20 -12.10
C LEU A 276 10.97 1.60 -11.18
N PRO A 277 11.20 2.34 -10.09
CA PRO A 277 10.14 2.77 -9.20
C PRO A 277 9.14 3.69 -9.88
N ARG A 278 7.84 3.44 -9.64
CA ARG A 278 6.76 4.37 -10.00
C ARG A 278 6.62 5.47 -8.94
N PRO A 279 5.96 6.58 -9.24
CA PRO A 279 5.74 7.66 -8.25
C PRO A 279 5.12 7.18 -6.94
N VAL A 280 4.20 6.21 -6.96
CA VAL A 280 3.60 5.63 -5.75
C VAL A 280 4.64 5.00 -4.81
N TYR A 281 5.70 4.41 -5.34
CA TYR A 281 6.81 3.88 -4.56
C TYR A 281 7.46 4.97 -3.70
N TRP A 282 7.68 6.14 -4.27
CA TRP A 282 8.29 7.26 -3.56
C TRP A 282 7.37 7.88 -2.51
N VAL A 283 6.06 7.85 -2.74
CA VAL A 283 5.08 8.28 -1.72
C VAL A 283 5.12 7.33 -0.52
N LEU A 284 5.16 6.02 -0.75
CA LEU A 284 5.32 5.03 0.32
C LEU A 284 6.67 5.16 1.03
N TRP A 285 7.73 5.43 0.29
CA TRP A 285 9.05 5.66 0.85
C TRP A 285 9.09 6.91 1.75
N LEU A 286 8.39 7.97 1.39
CA LEU A 286 8.24 9.16 2.23
C LEU A 286 7.36 8.88 3.44
N TRP A 287 6.24 8.17 3.24
CA TRP A 287 5.30 7.84 4.31
C TRP A 287 5.94 6.99 5.41
N GLN A 288 6.69 5.98 5.07
CA GLN A 288 7.35 5.11 6.05
C GLN A 288 8.46 5.79 6.85
N ARG A 289 8.98 6.94 6.38
CA ARG A 289 9.94 7.76 7.12
C ARG A 289 9.28 8.55 8.24
N LEU A 290 7.97 8.78 8.17
CA LEU A 290 7.20 9.50 9.19
C LEU A 290 7.10 8.63 10.44
N ARG A 291 7.78 9.07 11.51
CA ARG A 291 7.84 8.33 12.78
C ARG A 291 7.84 9.32 13.92
N GLY A 292 7.13 8.97 15.00
CA GLY A 292 7.11 9.75 16.22
C GLY A 292 5.72 10.22 16.62
N GLU A 293 5.69 11.17 17.52
CA GLU A 293 4.47 11.75 18.06
C GLU A 293 3.97 12.90 17.17
N VAL A 294 2.69 12.86 16.82
CA VAL A 294 2.04 13.93 16.05
C VAL A 294 1.82 15.15 16.97
N LEU A 295 2.40 16.28 16.61
CA LEU A 295 2.21 17.56 17.29
C LEU A 295 1.12 18.41 16.61
N VAL A 296 1.10 18.45 15.28
CA VAL A 296 0.12 19.17 14.46
C VAL A 296 -0.25 18.33 13.25
N ASN A 297 -1.53 18.25 12.93
CA ASN A 297 -2.04 17.70 11.68
C ASN A 297 -3.32 18.45 11.28
N ASP A 298 -3.20 19.40 10.34
CA ASP A 298 -4.32 20.21 9.85
C ASP A 298 -4.79 19.85 8.44
N GLY A 299 -4.32 18.73 7.91
CA GLY A 299 -4.62 18.28 6.55
C GLY A 299 -3.64 18.78 5.48
N ARG A 300 -2.91 19.86 5.72
CA ARG A 300 -1.85 20.40 4.83
C ARG A 300 -0.47 20.28 5.45
N VAL A 301 -0.39 20.46 6.75
CA VAL A 301 0.82 20.42 7.55
C VAL A 301 0.74 19.28 8.53
N LEU A 302 1.75 18.43 8.56
CA LEU A 302 1.95 17.42 9.59
C LEU A 302 3.30 17.67 10.25
N LEU A 303 3.29 18.03 11.52
CA LEU A 303 4.49 18.18 12.35
C LEU A 303 4.55 17.05 13.36
N MET A 304 5.69 16.37 13.40
CA MET A 304 5.93 15.24 14.31
C MET A 304 7.21 15.48 15.11
N ARG A 305 7.22 14.98 16.34
CA ARG A 305 8.43 14.87 17.16
C ARG A 305 9.02 13.48 17.01
N HIS A 306 10.27 13.39 16.63
CA HIS A 306 10.98 12.13 16.45
C HIS A 306 12.32 12.14 17.18
N HIS A 307 12.49 11.29 18.20
CA HIS A 307 13.65 11.33 19.09
C HIS A 307 13.92 12.77 19.60
N ASN A 308 15.12 13.28 19.31
CA ASN A 308 15.50 14.65 19.70
C ASN A 308 15.22 15.68 18.58
N GLY A 309 14.54 15.29 17.53
CA GLY A 309 14.31 16.13 16.36
C GLY A 309 12.85 16.25 15.97
N TYR A 310 12.63 16.77 14.78
CA TYR A 310 11.29 16.98 14.22
C TYR A 310 11.21 16.48 12.78
N GLN A 311 9.99 16.16 12.35
CA GLN A 311 9.63 15.91 10.97
C GLN A 311 8.47 16.82 10.60
N LEU A 312 8.59 17.53 9.48
CA LEU A 312 7.56 18.41 8.93
C LEU A 312 7.22 17.96 7.52
N LEU A 313 6.01 17.48 7.33
CA LEU A 313 5.46 17.15 6.02
C LEU A 313 4.48 18.23 5.58
N LEU A 314 4.73 18.81 4.41
CA LEU A 314 3.80 19.71 3.73
C LEU A 314 3.23 18.99 2.51
N ARG A 315 1.95 19.20 2.25
CA ARG A 315 1.23 18.55 1.13
C ARG A 315 0.17 19.46 0.55
N ASN A 316 0.22 19.62 -0.77
CA ASN A 316 -0.78 20.38 -1.51
C ASN A 316 -1.78 19.43 -2.14
N VAL A 317 -2.82 19.03 -1.40
CA VAL A 317 -3.87 18.12 -1.89
C VAL A 317 -4.83 18.87 -2.79
N VAL A 318 -4.86 18.49 -4.07
CA VAL A 318 -5.77 19.03 -5.07
C VAL A 318 -6.53 17.89 -5.74
N VAL A 319 -7.85 17.95 -5.70
CA VAL A 319 -8.74 17.00 -6.38
C VAL A 319 -9.23 17.63 -7.69
N PHE A 320 -8.96 16.98 -8.79
CA PHE A 320 -9.36 17.44 -10.12
C PHE A 320 -9.40 16.28 -11.12
N ASN A 321 -9.95 16.54 -12.30
CA ASN A 321 -9.92 15.55 -13.38
C ASN A 321 -8.47 15.23 -13.80
N PRO A 322 -7.99 14.00 -13.62
CA PRO A 322 -6.62 13.62 -13.94
C PRO A 322 -6.22 13.83 -15.40
N LEU A 323 -7.17 13.87 -16.33
CA LEU A 323 -6.89 14.13 -17.75
C LEU A 323 -6.36 15.53 -17.99
N LEU A 324 -6.58 16.46 -17.06
CA LEU A 324 -6.06 17.83 -17.13
C LEU A 324 -4.70 17.99 -16.46
N SER A 325 -4.19 16.96 -15.82
CA SER A 325 -2.99 17.03 -14.96
C SER A 325 -1.67 17.23 -15.73
N SER A 326 -1.67 17.03 -17.04
CA SER A 326 -0.50 17.28 -17.90
C SER A 326 -0.39 18.73 -18.41
N GLU A 327 -1.41 19.54 -18.21
CA GLU A 327 -1.37 20.92 -18.66
C GLU A 327 -0.63 21.79 -17.64
N GLU A 328 0.51 22.35 -18.05
CA GLU A 328 1.38 23.18 -17.20
C GLU A 328 0.60 24.36 -16.57
N ALA A 329 -0.22 25.04 -17.37
CA ALA A 329 -1.05 26.14 -16.88
C ALA A 329 -2.07 25.68 -15.79
N PHE A 330 -2.52 24.43 -15.86
CA PHE A 330 -3.43 23.86 -14.86
C PHE A 330 -2.67 23.50 -13.58
N ILE A 331 -1.48 22.89 -13.71
CA ILE A 331 -0.63 22.51 -12.58
C ILE A 331 -0.24 23.76 -11.78
N GLN A 332 0.20 24.81 -12.46
CA GLN A 332 0.62 26.07 -11.84
C GLN A 332 -0.53 26.82 -11.15
N ARG A 333 -1.74 26.66 -11.62
CA ARG A 333 -2.92 27.33 -11.06
C ARG A 333 -3.20 26.97 -9.60
N PHE A 334 -2.80 25.81 -9.16
CA PHE A 334 -3.08 25.27 -7.83
C PHE A 334 -1.86 25.28 -6.90
N HIS A 335 -0.92 26.17 -7.12
CA HIS A 335 0.19 26.36 -6.18
C HIS A 335 -0.32 26.75 -4.80
N GLN A 336 0.26 26.13 -3.78
CA GLN A 336 0.03 26.46 -2.39
C GLN A 336 1.32 27.02 -1.77
N GLN A 337 1.21 28.22 -1.22
CA GLN A 337 2.31 28.81 -0.45
C GLN A 337 2.15 28.53 1.03
N TYR A 338 3.27 28.23 1.68
CA TYR A 338 3.41 27.99 3.11
C TYR A 338 4.35 29.02 3.72
N HIS A 339 3.90 29.63 4.81
CA HIS A 339 4.71 30.49 5.65
C HIS A 339 4.61 29.94 7.07
N LEU A 340 5.67 29.30 7.55
CA LEU A 340 5.68 28.60 8.81
C LEU A 340 6.77 29.12 9.72
N HIS A 341 6.52 29.10 11.03
CA HIS A 341 7.49 29.39 12.05
C HIS A 341 7.45 28.29 13.12
N LEU A 342 8.48 27.44 13.16
CA LEU A 342 8.66 26.43 14.19
C LEU A 342 9.37 27.05 15.37
N LYS A 343 8.59 27.41 16.38
CA LYS A 343 9.10 28.03 17.63
C LYS A 343 9.84 26.99 18.48
N GLY A 344 10.77 27.44 19.29
CA GLY A 344 11.48 26.59 20.26
C GLY A 344 12.67 25.83 19.69
N MET A 345 12.95 25.91 18.38
CA MET A 345 14.17 25.36 17.80
C MET A 345 15.33 26.34 18.06
N ARG A 346 16.42 25.84 18.66
CA ARG A 346 17.66 26.59 18.92
C ARG A 346 18.87 25.69 18.71
N GLY A 347 20.03 26.30 18.38
CA GLY A 347 21.26 25.55 18.14
C GLY A 347 21.53 25.24 16.67
N ILE A 348 22.39 24.27 16.42
CA ILE A 348 22.77 23.86 15.07
C ILE A 348 21.97 22.61 14.71
N TRP A 349 21.29 22.69 13.59
CA TRP A 349 20.41 21.62 13.10
C TRP A 349 20.83 21.16 11.72
N ARG A 350 20.85 19.86 11.50
CA ARG A 350 20.91 19.25 10.18
C ARG A 350 19.51 19.13 9.63
N ILE A 351 19.30 19.68 8.45
CA ILE A 351 18.01 19.73 7.78
C ILE A 351 18.12 18.92 6.49
N LYS A 352 17.27 17.90 6.37
CA LYS A 352 17.06 17.15 5.13
C LYS A 352 15.70 17.55 4.56
N ARG A 353 15.68 17.97 3.31
CA ARG A 353 14.47 18.32 2.58
C ARG A 353 14.30 17.37 1.40
N HIS A 354 13.27 16.55 1.42
CA HIS A 354 12.88 15.68 0.34
C HIS A 354 11.68 16.29 -0.40
N LEU A 355 11.88 16.69 -1.65
CA LEU A 355 10.82 17.24 -2.52
C LEU A 355 10.35 16.16 -3.50
N PHE A 356 9.04 15.96 -3.56
CA PHE A 356 8.36 15.11 -4.53
C PHE A 356 7.31 15.93 -5.28
N ASP A 357 7.52 16.11 -6.57
CA ASP A 357 6.63 16.83 -7.48
C ASP A 357 6.79 16.34 -8.93
N GLN A 358 6.26 17.09 -9.88
CA GLN A 358 6.32 16.79 -11.30
C GLN A 358 7.74 16.55 -11.82
N HIS A 359 8.72 17.26 -11.29
CA HIS A 359 10.12 17.20 -11.75
C HIS A 359 11.01 16.36 -10.82
N ASN A 360 10.50 15.98 -9.65
CA ASN A 360 11.25 15.33 -8.59
C ASN A 360 10.55 14.06 -8.11
N GLY A 361 10.70 12.97 -8.83
CA GLY A 361 10.12 11.66 -8.49
C GLY A 361 9.05 11.15 -9.44
N ALA A 362 8.49 12.01 -10.30
CA ALA A 362 7.59 11.59 -11.37
C ALA A 362 8.36 11.10 -12.60
N LEU A 363 7.70 10.26 -13.38
CA LEU A 363 8.30 9.66 -14.58
C LEU A 363 7.89 10.36 -15.85
N TYR A 364 6.71 10.97 -15.87
CA TYR A 364 6.12 11.53 -17.08
C TYR A 364 7.03 12.52 -17.82
N PRO A 365 7.64 13.53 -17.18
CA PRO A 365 8.48 14.48 -17.90
C PRO A 365 9.72 13.85 -18.54
N LEU A 366 10.21 12.75 -17.95
CA LEU A 366 11.38 12.01 -18.44
C LEU A 366 11.04 11.08 -19.61
N LEU A 367 9.80 10.57 -19.62
CA LEU A 367 9.32 9.61 -20.62
C LEU A 367 8.74 10.30 -21.86
N GLU A 368 8.28 11.53 -21.75
CA GLU A 368 7.70 12.27 -22.86
C GLU A 368 8.71 12.49 -24.01
N GLY A 369 9.99 12.62 -23.68
CA GLY A 369 11.08 12.75 -24.65
C GLY A 369 11.61 11.43 -25.24
N VAL A 370 11.11 10.29 -24.79
CA VAL A 370 11.65 8.95 -25.10
C VAL A 370 10.80 8.19 -26.14
N GLY A 371 9.91 8.87 -26.85
CA GLY A 371 9.02 8.27 -27.84
C GLY A 371 9.75 7.75 -29.09
N SER A 372 10.51 6.67 -28.97
CA SER A 372 10.97 5.89 -30.12
C SER A 372 10.21 4.58 -30.22
N GLU A 373 9.96 4.09 -31.44
CA GLU A 373 9.36 2.78 -31.69
C GLU A 373 10.13 1.61 -31.02
N SER A 374 11.40 1.84 -30.71
CA SER A 374 12.31 0.87 -30.11
C SER A 374 12.31 0.87 -28.57
N GLY A 375 11.67 1.85 -27.93
CA GLY A 375 11.75 2.05 -26.47
C GLY A 375 13.14 2.50 -25.98
N PRO A 376 13.28 2.74 -24.68
CA PRO A 376 14.56 3.12 -24.09
C PRO A 376 15.56 1.96 -24.09
N ASP A 377 16.81 2.24 -24.34
CA ASP A 377 17.91 1.29 -24.12
C ASP A 377 18.27 1.19 -22.62
N GLU A 378 19.22 0.32 -22.28
CA GLU A 378 19.60 0.07 -20.88
C GLU A 378 20.23 1.31 -20.22
N GLU A 379 20.95 2.12 -20.96
CA GLU A 379 21.58 3.35 -20.45
C GLU A 379 20.51 4.41 -20.15
N MET A 380 19.52 4.57 -21.03
CA MET A 380 18.38 5.44 -20.80
C MET A 380 17.57 5.00 -19.57
N TRP A 381 17.32 3.69 -19.40
CA TRP A 381 16.63 3.19 -18.22
C TRP A 381 17.37 3.52 -16.93
N ARG A 382 18.69 3.36 -16.90
CA ARG A 382 19.53 3.73 -15.75
C ARG A 382 19.48 5.24 -15.48
N TRP A 383 19.52 6.05 -16.53
CA TRP A 383 19.41 7.50 -16.42
C TRP A 383 18.06 7.92 -15.87
N ILE A 384 16.95 7.37 -16.40
CA ILE A 384 15.60 7.64 -15.90
C ILE A 384 15.49 7.23 -14.43
N ALA A 385 15.96 6.04 -14.05
CA ALA A 385 15.93 5.56 -12.68
C ALA A 385 16.71 6.47 -11.71
N HIS A 386 17.78 7.09 -12.19
CA HIS A 386 18.55 8.04 -11.40
C HIS A 386 17.83 9.39 -11.25
N LYS A 387 17.15 9.84 -12.29
CA LYS A 387 16.45 11.14 -12.31
C LYS A 387 15.08 11.10 -11.65
N ALA A 388 14.33 10.02 -11.80
CA ALA A 388 12.98 9.87 -11.28
C ALA A 388 12.95 9.58 -9.77
N ARG A 389 13.55 10.47 -8.97
CA ARG A 389 13.64 10.36 -7.51
C ARG A 389 13.25 11.68 -6.85
N PRO A 390 12.69 11.65 -5.63
CA PRO A 390 12.55 12.85 -4.83
C PRO A 390 13.92 13.54 -4.66
N THR A 391 13.95 14.83 -4.83
CA THR A 391 15.19 15.59 -4.66
C THR A 391 15.51 15.81 -3.20
N LEU A 392 16.71 15.42 -2.80
CA LEU A 392 17.25 15.65 -1.46
C LEU A 392 18.08 16.91 -1.45
N SER A 393 17.73 17.87 -0.57
CA SER A 393 18.59 18.96 -0.14
C SER A 393 19.03 18.69 1.30
N LEU A 394 20.33 18.83 1.55
CA LEU A 394 20.95 18.59 2.86
C LEU A 394 21.81 19.80 3.23
N TYR A 395 21.54 20.39 4.38
CA TYR A 395 22.32 21.51 4.90
C TYR A 395 22.24 21.58 6.43
N ASP A 396 23.23 22.25 7.01
CA ASP A 396 23.28 22.54 8.44
C ASP A 396 22.95 24.03 8.64
N GLU A 397 22.06 24.33 9.57
CA GLU A 397 21.62 25.69 9.85
C GLU A 397 21.68 25.99 11.34
N ARG A 398 22.19 27.19 11.68
CA ARG A 398 22.12 27.70 13.02
C ARG A 398 20.82 28.46 13.23
N ILE A 399 20.02 28.00 14.18
CA ILE A 399 18.73 28.56 14.53
C ILE A 399 18.86 29.24 15.91
N ASP A 400 18.57 30.53 15.96
CA ASP A 400 18.69 31.30 17.20
C ASP A 400 17.35 31.42 17.94
N ASP A 401 16.25 31.65 17.23
CA ASP A 401 14.92 31.78 17.82
C ASP A 401 13.82 31.29 16.86
N GLY A 402 13.74 29.96 16.76
CA GLY A 402 12.78 29.27 15.86
C GLY A 402 13.20 29.30 14.40
N TRP A 403 12.67 28.33 13.66
CA TRP A 403 12.95 28.15 12.24
C TRP A 403 11.81 28.69 11.40
N GLN A 404 12.14 29.50 10.39
CA GLN A 404 11.18 30.11 9.48
C GLN A 404 11.27 29.47 8.09
N LEU A 405 10.12 29.18 7.51
CA LEU A 405 10.01 28.58 6.18
C LEU A 405 9.05 29.37 5.30
N THR A 406 9.49 29.62 4.08
CA THR A 406 8.62 29.94 2.95
C THR A 406 8.79 28.86 1.89
N GLU A 407 7.73 28.11 1.61
CA GLU A 407 7.73 27.01 0.64
C GLU A 407 6.56 27.18 -0.32
N SER A 408 6.74 26.84 -1.59
CA SER A 408 5.68 26.81 -2.61
C SER A 408 5.57 25.42 -3.20
N LEU A 409 4.40 24.81 -3.11
CA LEU A 409 4.15 23.47 -3.63
C LEU A 409 3.18 23.51 -4.80
N GLU A 410 3.54 22.78 -5.87
CA GLU A 410 2.66 22.48 -6.99
C GLU A 410 1.50 21.56 -6.59
N SER A 411 0.55 21.39 -7.51
CA SER A 411 -0.57 20.46 -7.32
C SER A 411 -0.08 19.06 -6.92
N ASN A 412 -0.62 18.55 -5.83
CA ASN A 412 -0.32 17.21 -5.29
C ASN A 412 1.16 16.92 -4.99
N ALA A 413 1.97 17.96 -4.89
CA ALA A 413 3.34 17.87 -4.43
C ALA A 413 3.43 17.61 -2.93
N LEU A 414 4.55 17.03 -2.52
CA LEU A 414 4.94 16.73 -1.14
C LEU A 414 6.32 17.29 -0.87
N VAL A 415 6.54 17.80 0.33
CA VAL A 415 7.89 18.04 0.84
C VAL A 415 7.98 17.54 2.29
N LEU A 416 9.01 16.77 2.57
CA LEU A 416 9.33 16.28 3.92
C LEU A 416 10.63 16.92 4.39
N TYR A 417 10.56 17.64 5.49
CA TYR A 417 11.73 18.12 6.24
C TYR A 417 11.99 17.20 7.42
N GLU A 418 13.25 16.81 7.60
CA GLU A 418 13.71 16.07 8.78
C GLU A 418 14.79 16.92 9.48
N PHE A 419 14.56 17.24 10.74
CA PHE A 419 15.43 18.07 11.56
C PHE A 419 16.12 17.24 12.62
N THR A 420 17.44 17.23 12.62
CA THR A 420 18.27 16.53 13.61
C THR A 420 19.21 17.53 14.29
N PRO A 421 19.18 17.69 15.62
CA PRO A 421 20.13 18.55 16.31
C PRO A 421 21.52 17.95 16.23
N LEU A 422 22.52 18.77 15.90
CA LEU A 422 23.92 18.33 15.79
C LEU A 422 24.67 18.39 17.11
N VAL A 423 24.21 19.23 18.02
CA VAL A 423 24.74 19.31 19.38
C VAL A 423 23.60 18.94 20.31
N PRO A 424 23.72 17.92 21.15
CA PRO A 424 22.74 17.66 22.20
C PRO A 424 22.61 18.93 23.05
N LEU A 425 21.38 19.34 23.36
CA LEU A 425 21.15 20.30 24.44
C LEU A 425 21.87 19.73 25.66
N GLU A 426 22.88 20.46 26.17
CA GLU A 426 23.50 20.10 27.43
C GLU A 426 22.35 19.94 28.43
N ALA A 427 22.20 18.73 28.96
CA ALA A 427 21.31 18.52 30.10
C ALA A 427 21.73 19.56 31.12
N GLU A 428 20.84 20.49 31.48
CA GLU A 428 21.05 21.40 32.58
C GLU A 428 21.43 20.53 33.77
N THR A 429 22.72 20.51 34.10
CA THR A 429 23.20 19.92 35.34
C THR A 429 22.62 20.81 36.42
N GLU A 430 21.50 20.37 37.02
CA GLU A 430 21.07 20.87 38.32
C GLU A 430 22.27 20.67 39.27
N GLU A 431 22.99 21.76 39.50
CA GLU A 431 23.91 21.84 40.60
C GLU A 431 23.11 21.62 41.89
N ILE A 432 23.15 20.39 42.36
CA ILE A 432 22.69 20.06 43.69
C ILE A 432 23.66 20.77 44.65
N HIS A 433 23.30 21.98 45.05
CA HIS A 433 23.92 22.63 46.20
C HIS A 433 23.53 21.82 47.45
N SER A 434 24.43 20.98 47.90
CA SER A 434 24.36 20.42 49.26
C SER A 434 24.57 21.57 50.25
N PRO A 435 23.65 21.83 51.17
CA PRO A 435 23.91 22.75 52.28
C PRO A 435 24.85 22.02 53.27
N ARG A 436 25.90 22.72 53.64
CA ARG A 436 26.75 22.40 54.81
C ARG A 436 26.04 22.67 56.12
#